data_70f40e68d62ee2568a87068bfcfb2398
#
_entry.id   70f40e68d62ee2568a87068bfcfb2398
#
_cell.length_a   1.000
_cell.length_b   1.000
_cell.length_c   1.000
_cell.angle_alpha   90.00
_cell.angle_beta   90.00
_cell.angle_gamma   90.00
#
_symmetry.space_group_name_H-M   'P 1'
#
loop_
_entity.id
_entity.type
_entity.pdbx_description
1 polymer ?
#
loop_
_entity_poly.entity_id
_entity_poly.type
_entity_poly.pdbx_seq_one_letter_code
_entity_poly.pdbx_strand_id
1 'polypeptide(L)'
;MKQIPYATQWIEEDDILAVADALRSSNLTQGPLVDEFEKSMAQYCGAKYAVAVSNGTAALHIACLAAGVSAGAEVITSAITFAASANCVLYCGGKPVFADIEPGTALIDPLDIRKKLTKKTKAIIPVHFAGQPADMEEISKIAKENNLIIIEDAAHAIRAKYRLKNSQDWIKVGSCFHSDMTILSFHAVKQLTTGEGGMVLTNDHNLYEKLVFFRSHGITRSVKYMKETEGPWYYEMHELGFNYRLTDIQCALGISQLKKLDKFIARRKEIAGMYDDAFSKIEQIDFIKEKEGFDSSRHLYVILVENRRNIFNWLIAETNIGVNVHYIPVYFHPYYKRLGYERGLCPMAEEYYSRAISIPMFPKLANDEVEYVIRKIKKVVAE
;
A
#
# COMPACT_ATOMS: atom_id res chain seq x y z
N MET A 1 -22.50 -17.23 -17.18
CA MET A 1 -22.06 -17.04 -15.77
C MET A 1 -21.76 -15.56 -15.55
N LYS A 2 -21.95 -15.06 -14.31
CA LYS A 2 -21.60 -13.68 -13.94
C LYS A 2 -20.07 -13.50 -14.03
N GLN A 3 -19.62 -12.31 -14.40
CA GLN A 3 -18.19 -11.99 -14.41
C GLN A 3 -17.61 -12.02 -13.00
N ILE A 4 -16.48 -12.70 -12.81
CA ILE A 4 -15.71 -12.74 -11.56
C ILE A 4 -14.59 -11.72 -11.71
N PRO A 5 -14.64 -10.55 -11.07
CA PRO A 5 -13.55 -9.57 -11.15
C PRO A 5 -12.31 -10.07 -10.42
N TYR A 6 -11.12 -9.53 -10.73
CA TYR A 6 -9.91 -9.86 -9.98
C TYR A 6 -9.96 -9.33 -8.53
N ALA A 7 -10.67 -8.23 -8.30
CA ALA A 7 -10.92 -7.66 -6.98
C ALA A 7 -12.17 -6.77 -7.01
N THR A 8 -12.87 -6.66 -5.88
CA THR A 8 -13.98 -5.74 -5.66
C THR A 8 -14.17 -5.47 -4.18
N GLN A 9 -14.79 -4.35 -3.86
CA GLN A 9 -15.17 -3.98 -2.50
C GLN A 9 -16.34 -4.83 -1.98
N TRP A 10 -16.49 -4.86 -0.67
CA TRP A 10 -17.67 -5.43 -0.01
C TRP A 10 -18.32 -4.36 0.85
N ILE A 11 -19.42 -3.81 0.35
CA ILE A 11 -20.27 -2.85 1.04
C ILE A 11 -21.50 -3.58 1.56
N GLU A 12 -21.85 -3.32 2.82
CA GLU A 12 -23.05 -3.84 3.51
C GLU A 12 -23.94 -2.67 3.93
N GLU A 13 -25.12 -2.95 4.46
CA GLU A 13 -26.14 -1.93 4.77
C GLU A 13 -25.68 -0.94 5.84
N ASP A 14 -24.91 -1.39 6.82
CA ASP A 14 -24.32 -0.52 7.85
C ASP A 14 -23.34 0.51 7.28
N ASP A 15 -22.62 0.18 6.18
CA ASP A 15 -21.77 1.11 5.46
C ASP A 15 -22.60 2.21 4.78
N ILE A 16 -23.72 1.80 4.15
CA ILE A 16 -24.64 2.72 3.48
C ILE A 16 -25.27 3.68 4.50
N LEU A 17 -25.71 3.14 5.64
CA LEU A 17 -26.30 3.94 6.71
C LEU A 17 -25.29 4.93 7.30
N ALA A 18 -24.05 4.51 7.55
CA ALA A 18 -23.00 5.40 8.05
C ALA A 18 -22.75 6.59 7.13
N VAL A 19 -22.68 6.34 5.81
CA VAL A 19 -22.54 7.40 4.80
C VAL A 19 -23.79 8.29 4.74
N ALA A 20 -24.98 7.71 4.79
CA ALA A 20 -26.24 8.46 4.78
C ALA A 20 -26.35 9.39 5.99
N ASP A 21 -25.91 8.95 7.17
CA ASP A 21 -25.91 9.76 8.38
C ASP A 21 -24.87 10.88 8.32
N ALA A 22 -23.69 10.63 7.75
CA ALA A 22 -22.73 11.70 7.47
C ALA A 22 -23.29 12.77 6.54
N LEU A 23 -24.05 12.38 5.49
CA LEU A 23 -24.70 13.32 4.57
C LEU A 23 -25.82 14.15 5.24
N ARG A 24 -26.43 13.66 6.31
CA ARG A 24 -27.44 14.39 7.09
C ARG A 24 -26.82 15.33 8.14
N SER A 25 -25.52 15.15 8.41
CA SER A 25 -24.81 15.97 9.41
C SER A 25 -24.55 17.39 8.92
N SER A 26 -24.16 18.26 9.83
CA SER A 26 -23.75 19.63 9.49
C SER A 26 -22.37 19.72 8.83
N ASN A 27 -21.54 18.68 8.91
CA ASN A 27 -20.16 18.67 8.43
C ASN A 27 -19.96 17.57 7.39
N LEU A 28 -19.69 17.97 6.15
CA LEU A 28 -19.33 17.04 5.07
C LEU A 28 -17.82 16.90 4.88
N THR A 29 -17.06 17.83 5.44
CA THR A 29 -15.60 17.88 5.38
C THR A 29 -15.05 18.63 6.60
N GLN A 30 -13.84 18.25 7.06
CA GLN A 30 -13.16 18.86 8.21
C GLN A 30 -13.99 18.84 9.50
N GLY A 31 -14.85 17.84 9.64
CA GLY A 31 -15.68 17.60 10.79
C GLY A 31 -15.13 16.52 11.72
N PRO A 32 -15.90 16.11 12.72
CA PRO A 32 -15.43 15.19 13.76
C PRO A 32 -15.14 13.76 13.29
N LEU A 33 -15.72 13.31 12.16
CA LEU A 33 -15.50 11.97 11.64
C LEU A 33 -14.08 11.77 11.10
N VAL A 34 -13.42 12.86 10.68
CA VAL A 34 -12.01 12.80 10.28
C VAL A 34 -11.14 12.43 11.48
N ASP A 35 -11.31 13.15 12.60
CA ASP A 35 -10.57 12.89 13.84
C ASP A 35 -10.88 11.49 14.42
N GLU A 36 -12.14 11.06 14.34
CA GLU A 36 -12.56 9.74 14.80
C GLU A 36 -11.91 8.62 13.97
N PHE A 37 -11.88 8.77 12.64
CA PHE A 37 -11.24 7.80 11.75
C PHE A 37 -9.73 7.74 11.98
N GLU A 38 -9.06 8.90 12.10
CA GLU A 38 -7.63 8.98 12.41
C GLU A 38 -7.30 8.28 13.73
N LYS A 39 -8.03 8.57 14.80
CA LYS A 39 -7.86 7.92 16.13
C LYS A 39 -8.11 6.41 16.08
N SER A 40 -9.18 6.00 15.41
CA SER A 40 -9.53 4.57 15.28
C SER A 40 -8.45 3.79 14.52
N MET A 41 -7.93 4.36 13.44
CA MET A 41 -6.86 3.73 12.67
C MET A 41 -5.53 3.71 13.41
N ALA A 42 -5.15 4.80 14.09
CA ALA A 42 -3.96 4.84 14.93
C ALA A 42 -4.01 3.75 16.02
N GLN A 43 -5.15 3.64 16.72
CA GLN A 43 -5.37 2.61 17.73
C GLN A 43 -5.31 1.19 17.14
N TYR A 44 -5.96 0.96 16.00
CA TYR A 44 -5.98 -0.35 15.35
C TYR A 44 -4.57 -0.81 14.95
N CYS A 45 -3.80 0.07 14.35
CA CYS A 45 -2.42 -0.22 13.92
C CYS A 45 -1.40 -0.19 15.07
N GLY A 46 -1.68 0.53 16.15
CA GLY A 46 -0.76 0.71 17.28
C GLY A 46 0.23 1.89 17.09
N ALA A 47 -0.13 2.88 16.27
CA ALA A 47 0.61 4.12 16.10
C ALA A 47 0.11 5.22 17.06
N LYS A 48 0.94 6.25 17.29
CA LYS A 48 0.56 7.42 18.11
C LYS A 48 -0.31 8.41 17.34
N TYR A 49 -0.01 8.61 16.06
CA TYR A 49 -0.65 9.61 15.21
C TYR A 49 -1.05 9.00 13.86
N ALA A 50 -2.14 9.53 13.32
CA ALA A 50 -2.62 9.25 11.97
C ALA A 50 -3.05 10.56 11.29
N VAL A 51 -2.83 10.67 9.99
CA VAL A 51 -3.24 11.81 9.17
C VAL A 51 -3.96 11.28 7.95
N ALA A 52 -5.29 11.44 7.91
CA ALA A 52 -6.13 11.01 6.80
C ALA A 52 -5.98 11.96 5.61
N VAL A 53 -5.86 11.40 4.40
CA VAL A 53 -5.66 12.13 3.15
C VAL A 53 -6.51 11.56 2.02
N SER A 54 -6.63 12.30 0.93
CA SER A 54 -7.53 12.01 -0.19
C SER A 54 -7.27 10.68 -0.91
N ASN A 55 -6.04 10.15 -0.88
CA ASN A 55 -5.67 8.84 -1.44
C ASN A 55 -4.26 8.43 -1.00
N GLY A 56 -3.87 7.17 -1.30
CA GLY A 56 -2.53 6.66 -0.96
C GLY A 56 -1.37 7.40 -1.64
N THR A 57 -1.57 7.92 -2.85
CA THR A 57 -0.56 8.72 -3.56
C THR A 57 -0.30 10.05 -2.84
N ALA A 58 -1.36 10.70 -2.36
CA ALA A 58 -1.26 11.90 -1.54
C ALA A 58 -0.53 11.60 -0.21
N ALA A 59 -0.80 10.43 0.40
CA ALA A 59 -0.10 9.98 1.61
C ALA A 59 1.42 9.84 1.36
N LEU A 60 1.81 9.12 0.30
CA LEU A 60 3.22 8.97 -0.10
C LEU A 60 3.90 10.31 -0.38
N HIS A 61 3.21 11.22 -1.09
CA HIS A 61 3.76 12.53 -1.45
C HIS A 61 4.07 13.37 -0.23
N ILE A 62 3.10 13.57 0.67
CA ILE A 62 3.34 14.37 1.88
C ILE A 62 4.30 13.69 2.86
N ALA A 63 4.37 12.34 2.87
CA ALA A 63 5.38 11.62 3.65
C ALA A 63 6.81 11.88 3.13
N CYS A 64 7.00 11.89 1.81
CA CYS A 64 8.27 12.28 1.19
C CYS A 64 8.67 13.73 1.53
N LEU A 65 7.72 14.68 1.46
CA LEU A 65 7.97 16.08 1.85
C LEU A 65 8.33 16.19 3.34
N ALA A 66 7.59 15.52 4.22
CA ALA A 66 7.85 15.51 5.65
C ALA A 66 9.23 14.91 5.99
N ALA A 67 9.67 13.88 5.22
CA ALA A 67 11.01 13.30 5.29
C ALA A 67 12.11 14.21 4.73
N GLY A 68 11.78 15.36 4.15
CA GLY A 68 12.72 16.32 3.56
C GLY A 68 13.28 15.87 2.21
N VAL A 69 12.54 15.07 1.44
CA VAL A 69 12.88 14.73 0.05
C VAL A 69 12.74 15.98 -0.81
N SER A 70 13.78 16.29 -1.58
CA SER A 70 13.85 17.48 -2.42
C SER A 70 14.77 17.25 -3.61
N ALA A 71 14.98 18.27 -4.43
CA ALA A 71 15.91 18.19 -5.57
C ALA A 71 17.30 17.70 -5.13
N GLY A 72 17.82 16.71 -5.86
CA GLY A 72 19.11 16.08 -5.59
C GLY A 72 19.08 14.92 -4.58
N ALA A 73 17.98 14.72 -3.84
CA ALA A 73 17.82 13.57 -2.98
C ALA A 73 17.49 12.30 -3.78
N GLU A 74 18.02 11.17 -3.35
CA GLU A 74 17.66 9.84 -3.86
C GLU A 74 16.82 9.09 -2.82
N VAL A 75 15.80 8.36 -3.31
CA VAL A 75 14.94 7.52 -2.48
C VAL A 75 14.88 6.12 -3.09
N ILE A 76 15.23 5.11 -2.29
CA ILE A 76 15.21 3.72 -2.74
C ILE A 76 13.81 3.15 -2.57
N THR A 77 13.27 2.51 -3.61
CA THR A 77 11.98 1.79 -3.55
C THR A 77 12.01 0.51 -4.38
N SER A 78 11.01 -0.35 -4.23
CA SER A 78 10.90 -1.60 -4.98
C SER A 78 10.67 -1.36 -6.47
N ALA A 79 11.28 -2.20 -7.32
CA ALA A 79 11.00 -2.22 -8.76
C ALA A 79 9.57 -2.72 -9.05
N ILE A 80 9.04 -3.65 -8.24
CA ILE A 80 7.69 -4.18 -8.32
C ILE A 80 6.80 -3.45 -7.30
N THR A 81 6.12 -2.42 -7.80
CA THR A 81 5.17 -1.61 -7.03
C THR A 81 4.23 -0.86 -7.97
N PHE A 82 3.15 -0.30 -7.42
CA PHE A 82 2.38 0.71 -8.15
C PHE A 82 3.22 1.97 -8.33
N ALA A 83 3.05 2.65 -9.47
CA ALA A 83 3.88 3.81 -9.83
C ALA A 83 3.94 4.91 -8.76
N ALA A 84 2.94 4.99 -7.87
CA ALA A 84 2.87 6.01 -6.82
C ALA A 84 4.06 6.01 -5.86
N SER A 85 4.63 4.82 -5.52
CA SER A 85 5.78 4.69 -4.62
C SER A 85 7.07 5.29 -5.19
N ALA A 86 7.15 5.45 -6.52
CA ALA A 86 8.25 6.12 -7.18
C ALA A 86 7.88 7.55 -7.61
N ASN A 87 6.64 7.78 -8.06
CA ASN A 87 6.17 9.10 -8.50
C ASN A 87 6.21 10.13 -7.35
N CYS A 88 5.93 9.72 -6.11
CA CYS A 88 5.97 10.62 -4.96
C CYS A 88 7.35 11.26 -4.75
N VAL A 89 8.43 10.54 -5.11
CA VAL A 89 9.80 11.06 -5.08
C VAL A 89 10.01 12.13 -6.15
N LEU A 90 9.50 11.85 -7.38
CA LEU A 90 9.58 12.80 -8.50
C LEU A 90 8.76 14.07 -8.22
N TYR A 91 7.60 13.97 -7.56
CA TYR A 91 6.80 15.13 -7.17
C TYR A 91 7.55 16.07 -6.24
N CYS A 92 8.45 15.54 -5.41
CA CYS A 92 9.33 16.31 -4.53
C CYS A 92 10.62 16.79 -5.23
N GLY A 93 10.81 16.52 -6.53
CA GLY A 93 12.03 16.82 -7.27
C GLY A 93 13.20 15.87 -7.01
N GLY A 94 13.00 14.82 -6.20
CA GLY A 94 13.98 13.78 -5.94
C GLY A 94 14.10 12.75 -7.07
N LYS A 95 15.04 11.82 -6.94
CA LYS A 95 15.29 10.74 -7.89
C LYS A 95 14.95 9.39 -7.27
N PRO A 96 13.96 8.63 -7.78
CA PRO A 96 13.73 7.27 -7.32
C PRO A 96 14.88 6.35 -7.74
N VAL A 97 15.31 5.46 -6.85
CA VAL A 97 16.31 4.43 -7.11
C VAL A 97 15.60 3.09 -6.89
N PHE A 98 15.60 2.25 -7.94
CA PHE A 98 14.90 0.97 -7.87
C PHE A 98 15.83 -0.12 -7.33
N ALA A 99 15.41 -0.76 -6.24
CA ALA A 99 16.02 -1.99 -5.76
C ALA A 99 15.25 -3.20 -6.30
N ASP A 100 15.98 -4.28 -6.54
CA ASP A 100 15.42 -5.55 -7.00
C ASP A 100 14.62 -6.24 -5.89
N ILE A 101 14.01 -7.35 -6.22
CA ILE A 101 13.14 -8.11 -5.33
C ILE A 101 13.76 -9.44 -4.93
N GLU A 102 13.34 -9.96 -3.78
CA GLU A 102 13.64 -11.33 -3.37
C GLU A 102 12.84 -12.33 -4.23
N PRO A 103 13.48 -13.36 -4.77
CA PRO A 103 12.79 -14.46 -5.47
C PRO A 103 11.72 -15.10 -4.58
N GLY A 104 10.57 -15.44 -5.19
CA GLY A 104 9.47 -16.16 -4.53
C GLY A 104 8.55 -15.31 -3.66
N THR A 105 8.91 -14.07 -3.31
CA THR A 105 8.07 -13.16 -2.50
C THR A 105 7.66 -11.87 -3.22
N ALA A 106 8.45 -11.45 -4.19
CA ALA A 106 8.36 -10.15 -4.87
C ALA A 106 8.50 -8.93 -3.90
N LEU A 107 9.03 -9.13 -2.70
CA LEU A 107 9.37 -8.08 -1.75
C LEU A 107 10.72 -7.47 -2.10
N ILE A 108 10.93 -6.22 -1.73
CA ILE A 108 12.21 -5.54 -1.93
C ILE A 108 13.35 -6.31 -1.23
N ASP A 109 14.47 -6.52 -1.93
CA ASP A 109 15.64 -7.22 -1.39
C ASP A 109 16.52 -6.26 -0.56
N PRO A 110 16.69 -6.51 0.77
CA PRO A 110 17.56 -5.71 1.61
C PRO A 110 19.02 -5.70 1.15
N LEU A 111 19.50 -6.79 0.53
CA LEU A 111 20.86 -6.85 -0.01
C LEU A 111 21.03 -5.92 -1.21
N ASP A 112 20.01 -5.79 -2.04
CA ASP A 112 20.06 -4.86 -3.18
C ASP A 112 19.88 -3.41 -2.72
N ILE A 113 19.10 -3.16 -1.65
CA ILE A 113 19.07 -1.83 -1.00
C ILE A 113 20.48 -1.40 -0.64
N ARG A 114 21.28 -2.26 0.04
CA ARG A 114 22.67 -1.95 0.43
C ARG A 114 23.55 -1.58 -0.77
N LYS A 115 23.41 -2.28 -1.90
CA LYS A 115 24.17 -2.00 -3.14
C LYS A 115 23.79 -0.67 -3.79
N LYS A 116 22.55 -0.23 -3.61
CA LYS A 116 22.01 1.00 -4.24
C LYS A 116 22.21 2.26 -3.40
N LEU A 117 22.74 2.14 -2.17
CA LEU A 117 23.02 3.28 -1.28
C LEU A 117 24.06 4.22 -1.89
N THR A 118 23.78 5.51 -1.79
CA THR A 118 24.72 6.59 -2.13
C THR A 118 24.70 7.67 -1.04
N LYS A 119 25.62 8.61 -1.09
CA LYS A 119 25.60 9.79 -0.20
C LYS A 119 24.40 10.71 -0.40
N LYS A 120 23.62 10.53 -1.48
CA LYS A 120 22.39 11.27 -1.79
C LYS A 120 21.13 10.55 -1.30
N THR A 121 21.26 9.29 -0.87
CA THR A 121 20.11 8.52 -0.37
C THR A 121 19.56 9.19 0.88
N LYS A 122 18.27 9.54 0.86
CA LYS A 122 17.55 10.23 1.93
C LYS A 122 16.56 9.34 2.65
N ALA A 123 15.90 8.45 1.90
CA ALA A 123 14.88 7.58 2.45
C ALA A 123 14.81 6.24 1.71
N ILE A 124 14.16 5.27 2.36
CA ILE A 124 13.77 3.99 1.76
C ILE A 124 12.24 3.90 1.83
N ILE A 125 11.60 3.49 0.71
CA ILE A 125 10.17 3.20 0.64
C ILE A 125 10.01 1.69 0.36
N PRO A 126 10.06 0.82 1.38
CA PRO A 126 9.75 -0.58 1.21
C PRO A 126 8.26 -0.75 0.95
N VAL A 127 7.91 -1.65 0.00
CA VAL A 127 6.53 -1.95 -0.35
C VAL A 127 6.16 -3.32 0.22
N HIS A 128 5.09 -3.38 0.99
CA HIS A 128 4.53 -4.63 1.53
C HIS A 128 3.67 -5.32 0.47
N PHE A 129 4.34 -5.87 -0.53
CA PHE A 129 3.71 -6.38 -1.73
C PHE A 129 2.71 -7.53 -1.44
N ALA A 130 1.59 -7.52 -2.16
CA ALA A 130 0.50 -8.51 -2.05
C ALA A 130 -0.10 -8.68 -0.63
N GLY A 131 0.30 -7.83 0.33
CA GLY A 131 -0.15 -7.88 1.71
C GLY A 131 0.85 -8.53 2.66
N GLN A 132 2.01 -8.97 2.19
CA GLN A 132 3.09 -9.51 3.00
C GLN A 132 4.08 -8.38 3.38
N PRO A 133 4.46 -8.25 4.67
CA PRO A 133 5.48 -7.30 5.07
C PRO A 133 6.84 -7.57 4.42
N ALA A 134 7.58 -6.52 4.07
CA ALA A 134 9.00 -6.62 3.74
C ALA A 134 9.82 -6.98 5.01
N ASP A 135 11.08 -7.39 4.86
CA ASP A 135 11.98 -7.64 6.01
C ASP A 135 12.35 -6.33 6.70
N MET A 136 11.39 -5.82 7.50
CA MET A 136 11.51 -4.52 8.17
C MET A 136 12.63 -4.49 9.21
N GLU A 137 12.98 -5.63 9.79
CA GLU A 137 14.09 -5.72 10.76
C GLU A 137 15.43 -5.41 10.07
N GLU A 138 15.71 -6.05 8.92
CA GLU A 138 16.95 -5.79 8.18
C GLU A 138 16.93 -4.41 7.50
N ILE A 139 15.80 -3.96 6.96
CA ILE A 139 15.66 -2.63 6.37
C ILE A 139 15.87 -1.53 7.42
N SER A 140 15.31 -1.70 8.63
CA SER A 140 15.54 -0.75 9.73
C SER A 140 17.00 -0.67 10.16
N LYS A 141 17.71 -1.80 10.17
CA LYS A 141 19.14 -1.83 10.44
C LYS A 141 19.93 -1.04 9.40
N ILE A 142 19.64 -1.28 8.10
CA ILE A 142 20.26 -0.53 7.00
C ILE A 142 20.02 0.97 7.15
N ALA A 143 18.79 1.36 7.43
CA ALA A 143 18.40 2.76 7.57
C ALA A 143 19.12 3.44 8.75
N LYS A 144 19.20 2.77 9.91
CA LYS A 144 19.92 3.29 11.09
C LYS A 144 21.42 3.46 10.82
N GLU A 145 22.07 2.49 10.18
CA GLU A 145 23.49 2.56 9.81
C GLU A 145 23.83 3.73 8.89
N ASN A 146 22.83 4.21 8.10
CA ASN A 146 23.02 5.26 7.09
C ASN A 146 22.21 6.54 7.38
N ASN A 147 21.59 6.66 8.53
CA ASN A 147 20.74 7.79 8.94
C ASN A 147 19.64 8.14 7.91
N LEU A 148 18.90 7.12 7.46
CA LEU A 148 17.84 7.22 6.47
C LEU A 148 16.47 7.16 7.12
N ILE A 149 15.49 7.85 6.51
CA ILE A 149 14.07 7.77 6.86
C ILE A 149 13.44 6.55 6.18
N ILE A 150 12.58 5.85 6.90
CA ILE A 150 11.77 4.74 6.34
C ILE A 150 10.32 5.16 6.22
N ILE A 151 9.77 5.04 5.02
CA ILE A 151 8.34 5.23 4.73
C ILE A 151 7.77 3.90 4.22
N GLU A 152 7.09 3.14 5.09
CA GLU A 152 6.45 1.89 4.67
C GLU A 152 5.31 2.18 3.70
N ASP A 153 5.36 1.64 2.47
CA ASP A 153 4.19 1.58 1.60
C ASP A 153 3.37 0.32 1.94
N ALA A 154 2.43 0.50 2.84
CA ALA A 154 1.51 -0.53 3.31
C ALA A 154 0.14 -0.48 2.62
N ALA A 155 0.06 0.10 1.41
CA ALA A 155 -1.19 0.17 0.63
C ALA A 155 -1.85 -1.21 0.38
N HIS A 156 -1.10 -2.30 0.52
CA HIS A 156 -1.58 -3.68 0.41
C HIS A 156 -1.65 -4.42 1.76
N ALA A 157 -1.18 -3.84 2.87
CA ALA A 157 -0.80 -4.62 4.04
C ALA A 157 -1.42 -4.16 5.37
N ILE A 158 -2.55 -3.44 5.33
CA ILE A 158 -3.31 -3.17 6.56
C ILE A 158 -3.60 -4.49 7.30
N ARG A 159 -3.42 -4.51 8.62
CA ARG A 159 -3.59 -5.68 9.50
C ARG A 159 -2.47 -6.73 9.38
N ALA A 160 -1.59 -6.67 8.37
CA ALA A 160 -0.46 -7.59 8.31
C ALA A 160 0.47 -7.44 9.53
N LYS A 161 1.22 -8.50 9.83
CA LYS A 161 2.16 -8.53 10.96
C LYS A 161 3.42 -9.30 10.57
N TYR A 162 4.49 -9.01 11.26
CA TYR A 162 5.72 -9.80 11.21
C TYR A 162 6.28 -10.02 12.61
N ARG A 163 7.06 -11.07 12.77
CA ARG A 163 7.69 -11.44 14.03
C ARG A 163 9.17 -11.17 13.96
N LEU A 164 9.73 -10.64 15.04
CA LEU A 164 11.17 -10.44 15.13
C LEU A 164 11.90 -11.80 15.18
N LYS A 165 13.08 -11.90 14.58
CA LYS A 165 13.83 -13.15 14.41
C LYS A 165 14.07 -13.92 15.71
N ASN A 166 14.18 -13.23 16.85
CA ASN A 166 14.48 -13.82 18.15
C ASN A 166 13.40 -13.54 19.20
N SER A 167 12.16 -13.27 18.80
CA SER A 167 11.02 -12.97 19.69
C SER A 167 9.78 -13.73 19.27
N GLN A 168 8.88 -13.91 20.22
CA GLN A 168 7.51 -14.39 19.94
C GLN A 168 6.54 -13.24 19.65
N ASP A 169 6.98 -11.99 19.81
CA ASP A 169 6.14 -10.81 19.67
C ASP A 169 5.83 -10.52 18.20
N TRP A 170 4.57 -10.22 17.94
CA TRP A 170 4.10 -9.81 16.64
C TRP A 170 4.06 -8.29 16.53
N ILE A 171 4.78 -7.77 15.54
CA ILE A 171 4.77 -6.35 15.17
C ILE A 171 3.72 -6.12 14.10
N LYS A 172 2.78 -5.19 14.33
CA LYS A 172 1.77 -4.81 13.35
C LYS A 172 2.38 -3.87 12.31
N VAL A 173 2.07 -4.08 11.05
CA VAL A 173 2.27 -3.07 10.00
C VAL A 173 1.44 -1.85 10.34
N GLY A 174 2.01 -0.68 10.21
CA GLY A 174 1.38 0.59 10.61
C GLY A 174 1.69 1.02 12.04
N SER A 175 2.29 0.16 12.88
CA SER A 175 2.72 0.56 14.24
C SER A 175 3.94 1.50 14.23
N CYS A 176 4.59 1.67 13.09
CA CYS A 176 5.84 2.42 12.94
C CYS A 176 6.92 1.99 13.94
N PHE A 177 7.02 0.67 14.19
CA PHE A 177 8.03 0.10 15.09
C PHE A 177 9.44 0.13 14.47
N HIS A 178 9.52 -0.17 13.17
CA HIS A 178 10.76 -0.16 12.40
C HIS A 178 10.80 0.92 11.31
N SER A 179 9.88 1.87 11.33
CA SER A 179 9.79 2.95 10.34
C SER A 179 9.46 4.29 11.00
N ASP A 180 9.66 5.35 10.26
CA ASP A 180 9.29 6.70 10.67
C ASP A 180 7.84 7.02 10.31
N MET A 181 7.38 6.50 9.17
CA MET A 181 6.02 6.66 8.68
C MET A 181 5.55 5.38 7.98
N THR A 182 4.25 5.11 8.05
CA THR A 182 3.59 4.06 7.27
C THR A 182 2.41 4.67 6.50
N ILE A 183 2.31 4.41 5.21
CA ILE A 183 1.16 4.85 4.42
C ILE A 183 0.16 3.70 4.21
N LEU A 184 -1.12 4.04 4.25
CA LEU A 184 -2.23 3.16 3.91
C LEU A 184 -3.01 3.73 2.73
N SER A 185 -3.70 2.85 2.00
CA SER A 185 -4.61 3.21 0.92
C SER A 185 -5.99 2.62 1.19
N PHE A 186 -7.02 3.42 0.96
CA PHE A 186 -8.43 3.02 1.08
C PHE A 186 -9.16 3.08 -0.27
N HIS A 187 -8.42 2.90 -1.37
CA HIS A 187 -8.99 2.72 -2.70
C HIS A 187 -9.98 1.53 -2.72
N ALA A 188 -10.96 1.56 -3.62
CA ALA A 188 -12.08 0.62 -3.66
C ALA A 188 -11.71 -0.87 -3.55
N VAL A 189 -10.61 -1.31 -4.15
CA VAL A 189 -10.19 -2.73 -4.14
C VAL A 189 -9.35 -3.13 -2.92
N LYS A 190 -9.04 -2.20 -2.02
CA LYS A 190 -8.23 -2.49 -0.82
C LYS A 190 -9.02 -3.27 0.23
N GLN A 191 -8.34 -3.73 1.27
CA GLN A 191 -8.96 -4.53 2.33
C GLN A 191 -10.00 -3.76 3.15
N LEU A 192 -9.82 -2.45 3.25
CA LEU A 192 -10.74 -1.45 3.77
C LEU A 192 -10.88 -0.35 2.72
N THR A 193 -12.10 0.09 2.45
CA THR A 193 -12.32 1.14 1.45
C THR A 193 -13.07 2.35 1.98
N THR A 194 -12.72 3.51 1.41
CA THR A 194 -13.50 4.76 1.50
C THR A 194 -13.87 5.28 0.11
N GLY A 195 -13.86 4.38 -0.92
CA GLY A 195 -13.91 4.73 -2.34
C GLY A 195 -12.54 5.20 -2.83
N GLU A 196 -12.13 6.36 -2.44
CA GLU A 196 -10.78 6.90 -2.46
C GLU A 196 -10.41 7.36 -1.05
N GLY A 197 -9.15 7.18 -0.67
CA GLY A 197 -8.63 7.58 0.62
C GLY A 197 -7.23 7.05 0.87
N GLY A 198 -6.56 7.66 1.81
CA GLY A 198 -5.25 7.24 2.30
C GLY A 198 -5.01 7.73 3.71
N MET A 199 -3.91 7.30 4.29
CA MET A 199 -3.50 7.72 5.63
C MET A 199 -2.00 7.61 5.79
N VAL A 200 -1.40 8.53 6.55
CA VAL A 200 -0.03 8.39 7.04
C VAL A 200 -0.08 8.17 8.54
N LEU A 201 0.57 7.12 9.00
CA LEU A 201 0.76 6.81 10.42
C LEU A 201 2.18 7.18 10.83
N THR A 202 2.39 7.65 12.05
CA THR A 202 3.70 7.94 12.61
C THR A 202 3.69 7.95 14.14
N ASN A 203 4.86 7.74 14.75
CA ASN A 203 5.07 7.90 16.19
C ASN A 203 5.81 9.20 16.54
N ASP A 204 6.30 9.93 15.53
CA ASP A 204 7.02 11.19 15.68
C ASP A 204 6.07 12.37 15.57
N HIS A 205 6.04 13.21 16.62
CA HIS A 205 5.17 14.39 16.67
C HIS A 205 5.56 15.46 15.64
N ASN A 206 6.84 15.62 15.34
CA ASN A 206 7.28 16.64 14.37
C ASN A 206 6.89 16.23 12.95
N LEU A 207 6.98 14.93 12.61
CA LEU A 207 6.48 14.41 11.34
C LEU A 207 4.96 14.58 11.24
N TYR A 208 4.22 14.26 12.31
CA TYR A 208 2.77 14.47 12.36
C TYR A 208 2.38 15.92 12.06
N GLU A 209 3.02 16.90 12.71
CA GLU A 209 2.74 18.32 12.48
C GLU A 209 3.00 18.72 11.01
N LYS A 210 4.13 18.31 10.42
CA LYS A 210 4.43 18.54 9.00
C LYS A 210 3.38 17.94 8.07
N LEU A 211 2.96 16.70 8.34
CA LEU A 211 1.93 16.02 7.55
C LEU A 211 0.60 16.77 7.58
N VAL A 212 0.17 17.27 8.75
CA VAL A 212 -1.04 18.10 8.89
C VAL A 212 -0.92 19.41 8.10
N PHE A 213 0.24 20.06 8.14
CA PHE A 213 0.51 21.26 7.33
C PHE A 213 0.41 20.96 5.84
N PHE A 214 1.13 19.97 5.34
CA PHE A 214 1.13 19.64 3.91
C PHE A 214 -0.23 19.18 3.41
N ARG A 215 -1.02 18.47 4.22
CA ARG A 215 -2.39 18.06 3.88
C ARG A 215 -3.33 19.24 3.63
N SER A 216 -3.12 20.39 4.31
CA SER A 216 -4.09 21.50 4.38
C SER A 216 -3.43 22.84 4.04
N HIS A 217 -2.87 22.97 2.83
CA HIS A 217 -2.31 24.21 2.27
C HIS A 217 -1.14 24.83 3.06
N GLY A 218 -0.59 24.14 4.04
CA GLY A 218 0.43 24.70 4.94
C GLY A 218 -0.11 25.79 5.87
N ILE A 219 -1.43 25.84 6.05
CA ILE A 219 -2.14 26.87 6.81
C ILE A 219 -2.34 26.41 8.26
N THR A 220 -2.16 27.35 9.19
CA THR A 220 -2.46 27.15 10.62
C THR A 220 -3.21 28.34 11.22
N ARG A 221 -4.03 28.04 12.25
CA ARG A 221 -4.62 28.99 13.18
C ARG A 221 -4.12 28.76 14.60
N SER A 222 -3.18 27.85 14.78
CA SER A 222 -2.62 27.56 16.09
C SER A 222 -1.73 28.68 16.58
N VAL A 223 -2.06 29.21 17.75
CA VAL A 223 -1.28 30.27 18.43
C VAL A 223 0.20 29.86 18.58
N LYS A 224 0.49 28.57 18.69
CA LYS A 224 1.87 28.03 18.77
C LYS A 224 2.74 28.44 17.58
N TYR A 225 2.14 28.57 16.39
CA TYR A 225 2.87 28.81 15.14
C TYR A 225 2.66 30.19 14.56
N MET A 226 1.53 30.85 14.88
CA MET A 226 1.24 32.18 14.37
C MET A 226 2.25 33.20 14.91
N LYS A 227 2.77 34.05 14.04
CA LYS A 227 3.69 35.13 14.37
C LYS A 227 2.94 36.41 14.75
N GLU A 228 1.76 36.58 14.13
CA GLU A 228 0.91 37.77 14.29
C GLU A 228 -0.55 37.34 14.48
N THR A 229 -1.42 38.25 14.86
CA THR A 229 -2.87 38.03 14.88
C THR A 229 -3.59 39.38 14.67
N GLU A 230 -4.47 39.43 13.67
CA GLU A 230 -5.30 40.60 13.39
C GLU A 230 -6.75 40.41 13.86
N GLY A 231 -7.10 39.20 14.29
CA GLY A 231 -8.44 38.87 14.77
C GLY A 231 -8.85 37.42 14.57
N PRO A 232 -10.10 37.03 14.88
CA PRO A 232 -10.57 35.65 14.85
C PRO A 232 -10.54 34.97 13.46
N TRP A 233 -10.49 35.77 12.40
CA TRP A 233 -10.40 35.29 11.01
C TRP A 233 -8.97 35.00 10.57
N TYR A 234 -7.94 35.46 11.31
CA TYR A 234 -6.54 35.41 10.91
C TYR A 234 -5.99 33.98 10.88
N TYR A 235 -5.16 33.72 9.92
CA TYR A 235 -4.39 32.49 9.77
C TYR A 235 -3.08 32.77 9.02
N GLU A 236 -2.11 31.90 9.17
CA GLU A 236 -0.84 32.02 8.46
C GLU A 236 -0.57 30.77 7.63
N MET A 237 0.06 30.95 6.46
CA MET A 237 0.61 29.88 5.64
C MET A 237 2.13 29.81 5.86
N HIS A 238 2.59 28.72 6.45
CA HIS A 238 4.01 28.52 6.77
C HIS A 238 4.73 27.62 5.77
N GLU A 239 4.01 26.78 5.05
CA GLU A 239 4.54 25.82 4.08
C GLU A 239 3.70 25.83 2.80
N LEU A 240 4.29 25.42 1.68
CA LEU A 240 3.52 25.17 0.46
C LEU A 240 2.83 23.81 0.57
N GLY A 241 1.64 23.79 1.13
CA GLY A 241 0.84 22.58 1.28
C GLY A 241 -0.17 22.38 0.14
N PHE A 242 -0.95 21.31 0.26
CA PHE A 242 -1.89 20.83 -0.75
C PHE A 242 -3.32 20.78 -0.19
N ASN A 243 -4.30 20.57 -1.05
CA ASN A 243 -5.65 20.21 -0.63
C ASN A 243 -5.82 18.68 -0.73
N TYR A 244 -5.25 17.96 0.23
CA TYR A 244 -5.29 16.49 0.29
C TYR A 244 -6.20 15.97 1.42
N ARG A 245 -7.14 16.78 1.87
CA ARG A 245 -8.06 16.39 2.96
C ARG A 245 -9.01 15.27 2.52
N LEU A 246 -9.24 14.33 3.40
CA LEU A 246 -10.32 13.35 3.30
C LEU A 246 -11.62 13.99 3.85
N THR A 247 -12.77 13.62 3.30
CA THR A 247 -14.08 14.13 3.72
C THR A 247 -14.66 13.31 4.87
N ASP A 248 -15.59 13.89 5.65
CA ASP A 248 -16.35 13.19 6.68
C ASP A 248 -17.18 12.05 6.09
N ILE A 249 -17.71 12.21 4.87
CA ILE A 249 -18.46 11.18 4.14
C ILE A 249 -17.58 9.94 3.95
N GLN A 250 -16.34 10.11 3.50
CA GLN A 250 -15.39 9.02 3.30
C GLN A 250 -14.94 8.41 4.64
N CYS A 251 -14.73 9.25 5.65
CA CYS A 251 -14.35 8.81 6.99
C CYS A 251 -15.46 7.97 7.64
N ALA A 252 -16.74 8.32 7.46
CA ALA A 252 -17.88 7.51 7.93
C ALA A 252 -17.84 6.09 7.36
N LEU A 253 -17.62 5.97 6.05
CA LEU A 253 -17.44 4.67 5.40
C LEU A 253 -16.22 3.93 5.99
N GLY A 254 -15.09 4.61 6.14
CA GLY A 254 -13.87 4.04 6.70
C GLY A 254 -14.04 3.48 8.12
N ILE A 255 -14.74 4.21 8.99
CA ILE A 255 -15.05 3.78 10.36
C ILE A 255 -15.94 2.53 10.35
N SER A 256 -16.96 2.48 9.50
CA SER A 256 -17.83 1.31 9.34
C SER A 256 -17.04 0.09 8.83
N GLN A 257 -16.25 0.26 7.77
CA GLN A 257 -15.43 -0.79 7.17
C GLN A 257 -14.37 -1.34 8.14
N LEU A 258 -13.79 -0.47 8.98
CA LEU A 258 -12.78 -0.88 9.97
C LEU A 258 -13.31 -1.93 10.96
N LYS A 259 -14.57 -1.85 11.34
CA LYS A 259 -15.23 -2.82 12.24
C LYS A 259 -15.28 -4.24 11.64
N LYS A 260 -15.22 -4.35 10.31
CA LYS A 260 -15.32 -5.61 9.55
C LYS A 260 -13.98 -6.11 9.00
N LEU A 261 -12.91 -5.32 9.15
CA LEU A 261 -11.62 -5.60 8.52
C LEU A 261 -11.06 -6.99 8.86
N ASP A 262 -11.14 -7.41 10.12
CA ASP A 262 -10.63 -8.72 10.54
C ASP A 262 -11.42 -9.88 9.90
N LYS A 263 -12.75 -9.75 9.74
CA LYS A 263 -13.59 -10.69 8.99
C LYS A 263 -13.17 -10.78 7.53
N PHE A 264 -12.89 -9.64 6.89
CA PHE A 264 -12.47 -9.59 5.50
C PHE A 264 -11.08 -10.23 5.29
N ILE A 265 -10.15 -10.00 6.21
CA ILE A 265 -8.82 -10.62 6.15
C ILE A 265 -8.90 -12.14 6.41
N ALA A 266 -9.70 -12.58 7.37
CA ALA A 266 -9.92 -14.02 7.61
C ALA A 266 -10.40 -14.71 6.33
N ARG A 267 -11.41 -14.12 5.65
CA ARG A 267 -11.92 -14.68 4.39
C ARG A 267 -10.87 -14.71 3.26
N ARG A 268 -10.05 -13.67 3.13
CA ARG A 268 -8.94 -13.66 2.16
C ARG A 268 -7.92 -14.79 2.42
N LYS A 269 -7.64 -15.08 3.69
CA LYS A 269 -6.76 -16.19 4.08
C LYS A 269 -7.35 -17.55 3.74
N GLU A 270 -8.66 -17.75 3.95
CA GLU A 270 -9.37 -18.97 3.53
C GLU A 270 -9.25 -19.19 2.01
N ILE A 271 -9.53 -18.15 1.22
CA ILE A 271 -9.41 -18.22 -0.24
C ILE A 271 -7.96 -18.52 -0.65
N ALA A 272 -6.98 -17.86 -0.02
CA ALA A 272 -5.56 -18.13 -0.29
C ALA A 272 -5.20 -19.60 0.02
N GLY A 273 -5.66 -20.16 1.13
CA GLY A 273 -5.48 -21.56 1.48
C GLY A 273 -6.04 -22.52 0.42
N MET A 274 -7.25 -22.24 -0.10
CA MET A 274 -7.84 -23.02 -1.20
C MET A 274 -6.96 -23.01 -2.48
N TYR A 275 -6.38 -21.86 -2.81
CA TYR A 275 -5.46 -21.72 -3.94
C TYR A 275 -4.12 -22.41 -3.66
N ASP A 276 -3.54 -22.24 -2.48
CA ASP A 276 -2.29 -22.89 -2.06
C ASP A 276 -2.42 -24.42 -2.16
N ASP A 277 -3.50 -25.01 -1.63
CA ASP A 277 -3.79 -26.45 -1.68
C ASP A 277 -3.96 -26.96 -3.12
N ALA A 278 -4.55 -26.14 -3.99
CA ALA A 278 -4.83 -26.53 -5.36
C ALA A 278 -3.61 -26.44 -6.27
N PHE A 279 -2.75 -25.43 -6.07
CA PHE A 279 -1.64 -25.13 -6.99
C PHE A 279 -0.30 -25.71 -6.54
N SER A 280 -0.10 -25.98 -5.24
CA SER A 280 1.14 -26.58 -4.73
C SER A 280 1.47 -27.96 -5.33
N LYS A 281 0.50 -28.61 -5.96
CA LYS A 281 0.63 -29.94 -6.59
C LYS A 281 0.85 -29.88 -8.11
N ILE A 282 1.00 -28.68 -8.68
CA ILE A 282 1.10 -28.46 -10.13
C ILE A 282 2.47 -27.85 -10.42
N GLU A 283 3.33 -28.64 -11.04
CA GLU A 283 4.72 -28.24 -11.33
C GLU A 283 4.82 -26.99 -12.20
N GLN A 284 3.86 -26.76 -13.11
CA GLN A 284 3.83 -25.63 -14.04
C GLN A 284 3.36 -24.32 -13.38
N ILE A 285 2.89 -24.35 -12.13
CA ILE A 285 2.42 -23.17 -11.41
C ILE A 285 3.27 -22.97 -10.17
N ASP A 286 3.98 -21.86 -10.11
CA ASP A 286 4.52 -21.34 -8.85
C ASP A 286 3.65 -20.16 -8.37
N PHE A 287 3.81 -19.71 -7.15
CA PHE A 287 3.06 -18.58 -6.58
C PHE A 287 3.85 -17.91 -5.46
N ILE A 288 3.48 -16.68 -5.13
CA ILE A 288 4.11 -15.96 -4.03
C ILE A 288 3.81 -16.66 -2.70
N LYS A 289 4.87 -17.09 -2.02
CA LYS A 289 4.79 -17.79 -0.74
C LYS A 289 4.86 -16.82 0.44
N GLU A 290 4.09 -17.15 1.47
CA GLU A 290 4.23 -16.45 2.75
C GLU A 290 5.46 -16.96 3.48
N LYS A 291 6.33 -16.05 3.92
CA LYS A 291 7.54 -16.39 4.68
C LYS A 291 7.17 -16.79 6.11
N GLU A 292 7.93 -17.69 6.70
CA GLU A 292 7.81 -18.02 8.12
C GLU A 292 8.04 -16.76 8.98
N GLY A 293 7.22 -16.58 10.02
CA GLY A 293 7.26 -15.39 10.87
C GLY A 293 6.54 -14.17 10.30
N PHE A 294 5.79 -14.34 9.20
CA PHE A 294 4.95 -13.29 8.63
C PHE A 294 3.47 -13.69 8.70
N ASP A 295 2.59 -12.70 8.82
CA ASP A 295 1.12 -12.85 8.79
C ASP A 295 0.58 -11.86 7.77
N SER A 296 0.45 -12.32 6.51
CA SER A 296 0.00 -11.51 5.38
C SER A 296 -1.48 -11.15 5.48
N SER A 297 -1.84 -9.95 5.05
CA SER A 297 -3.24 -9.54 4.84
C SER A 297 -3.83 -10.04 3.51
N ARG A 298 -3.08 -10.77 2.70
CA ARG A 298 -3.52 -11.44 1.46
C ARG A 298 -4.32 -10.50 0.54
N HIS A 299 -3.71 -9.37 0.18
CA HIS A 299 -4.34 -8.41 -0.73
C HIS A 299 -4.47 -8.96 -2.15
N LEU A 300 -3.43 -9.57 -2.67
CA LEU A 300 -3.39 -10.22 -3.97
C LEU A 300 -3.05 -11.71 -3.80
N TYR A 301 -3.49 -12.51 -4.75
CA TYR A 301 -2.94 -13.84 -4.98
C TYR A 301 -2.32 -13.86 -6.38
N VAL A 302 -1.01 -14.12 -6.45
CA VAL A 302 -0.25 -14.07 -7.69
C VAL A 302 0.32 -15.43 -7.99
N ILE A 303 -0.05 -15.99 -9.15
CA ILE A 303 0.56 -17.17 -9.73
C ILE A 303 1.68 -16.76 -10.70
N LEU A 304 2.70 -17.60 -10.78
CA LEU A 304 3.83 -17.46 -11.70
C LEU A 304 3.80 -18.62 -12.68
N VAL A 305 3.67 -18.34 -13.97
CA VAL A 305 3.50 -19.35 -15.02
C VAL A 305 4.38 -19.02 -16.20
N GLU A 306 4.86 -20.07 -16.88
CA GLU A 306 5.43 -19.88 -18.22
C GLU A 306 4.32 -19.50 -19.22
N ASN A 307 4.68 -18.93 -20.37
CA ASN A 307 3.71 -18.48 -21.37
C ASN A 307 2.59 -17.55 -20.82
N ARG A 308 2.90 -16.74 -19.80
CA ARG A 308 1.97 -15.83 -19.11
C ARG A 308 1.02 -15.11 -20.06
N ARG A 309 1.51 -14.60 -21.21
CA ARG A 309 0.70 -13.87 -22.20
C ARG A 309 -0.44 -14.74 -22.75
N ASN A 310 -0.18 -15.97 -23.11
CA ASN A 310 -1.17 -16.88 -23.68
C ASN A 310 -2.22 -17.28 -22.62
N ILE A 311 -1.77 -17.63 -21.42
CA ILE A 311 -2.66 -17.97 -20.30
C ILE A 311 -3.53 -16.79 -19.92
N PHE A 312 -2.97 -15.59 -19.80
CA PHE A 312 -3.71 -14.36 -19.51
C PHE A 312 -4.79 -14.08 -20.56
N ASN A 313 -4.43 -14.13 -21.85
CA ASN A 313 -5.37 -13.90 -22.95
C ASN A 313 -6.46 -14.96 -22.99
N TRP A 314 -6.13 -16.22 -22.76
CA TRP A 314 -7.11 -17.32 -22.71
C TRP A 314 -8.11 -17.10 -21.55
N LEU A 315 -7.63 -16.75 -20.36
CA LEU A 315 -8.51 -16.46 -19.21
C LEU A 315 -9.51 -15.35 -19.52
N ILE A 316 -9.07 -14.29 -20.16
CA ILE A 316 -9.95 -13.16 -20.55
C ILE A 316 -10.92 -13.54 -21.67
N ALA A 317 -10.47 -14.28 -22.69
CA ALA A 317 -11.27 -14.56 -23.89
C ALA A 317 -12.24 -15.76 -23.68
N GLU A 318 -11.80 -16.81 -22.99
CA GLU A 318 -12.51 -18.07 -22.90
C GLU A 318 -13.21 -18.29 -21.54
N THR A 319 -13.09 -17.32 -20.65
CA THR A 319 -13.73 -17.37 -19.33
C THR A 319 -14.29 -16.01 -18.93
N ASN A 320 -15.02 -15.95 -17.84
CA ASN A 320 -15.45 -14.69 -17.20
C ASN A 320 -14.60 -14.35 -15.98
N ILE A 321 -13.37 -14.81 -15.95
CA ILE A 321 -12.43 -14.55 -14.85
C ILE A 321 -11.63 -13.28 -15.18
N GLY A 322 -11.79 -12.24 -14.37
CA GLY A 322 -10.94 -11.06 -14.40
C GLY A 322 -9.57 -11.39 -13.81
N VAL A 323 -8.52 -11.09 -14.53
CA VAL A 323 -7.12 -11.21 -14.09
C VAL A 323 -6.37 -9.91 -14.32
N ASN A 324 -5.24 -9.73 -13.63
CA ASN A 324 -4.40 -8.54 -13.77
C ASN A 324 -2.92 -8.91 -13.63
N VAL A 325 -2.03 -7.96 -13.87
CA VAL A 325 -0.58 -8.09 -13.62
C VAL A 325 -0.12 -7.02 -12.65
N HIS A 326 0.28 -7.41 -11.47
CA HIS A 326 0.87 -6.54 -10.46
C HIS A 326 2.34 -6.92 -10.24
N TYR A 327 3.32 -6.09 -10.69
CA TYR A 327 3.17 -4.92 -11.54
C TYR A 327 4.19 -4.96 -12.68
N ILE A 328 3.97 -4.13 -13.68
CA ILE A 328 5.04 -3.80 -14.64
C ILE A 328 6.14 -3.10 -13.84
N PRO A 329 7.42 -3.49 -13.93
CA PRO A 329 8.51 -2.75 -13.29
C PRO A 329 8.38 -1.27 -13.60
N VAL A 330 8.37 -0.41 -12.58
CA VAL A 330 8.03 1.02 -12.76
C VAL A 330 8.91 1.69 -13.81
N TYR A 331 10.18 1.35 -13.85
CA TYR A 331 11.14 1.92 -14.81
C TYR A 331 10.92 1.43 -16.25
N PHE A 332 10.01 0.47 -16.51
CA PHE A 332 9.63 0.09 -17.89
C PHE A 332 8.69 1.11 -18.53
N HIS A 333 8.02 1.94 -17.75
CA HIS A 333 7.11 2.93 -18.32
C HIS A 333 7.83 3.99 -19.16
N PRO A 334 7.23 4.45 -20.26
CA PRO A 334 7.86 5.42 -21.18
C PRO A 334 8.34 6.70 -20.47
N TYR A 335 7.65 7.14 -19.43
CA TYR A 335 8.06 8.31 -18.65
C TYR A 335 9.43 8.09 -17.99
N TYR A 336 9.62 6.96 -17.31
CA TYR A 336 10.87 6.61 -16.64
C TYR A 336 12.01 6.36 -17.62
N LYS A 337 11.72 5.77 -18.79
CA LYS A 337 12.73 5.65 -19.87
C LYS A 337 13.27 7.00 -20.32
N ARG A 338 12.42 8.03 -20.43
CA ARG A 338 12.87 9.40 -20.71
C ARG A 338 13.76 10.00 -19.63
N LEU A 339 13.65 9.51 -18.39
CA LEU A 339 14.54 9.88 -17.28
C LEU A 339 15.86 9.07 -17.26
N GLY A 340 16.09 8.20 -18.24
CA GLY A 340 17.32 7.43 -18.38
C GLY A 340 17.31 6.07 -17.66
N TYR A 341 16.14 5.56 -17.24
CA TYR A 341 16.06 4.21 -16.71
C TYR A 341 15.92 3.18 -17.84
N GLU A 342 16.64 2.06 -17.73
CA GLU A 342 16.69 1.03 -18.76
C GLU A 342 16.32 -0.35 -18.21
N ARG A 343 16.04 -1.29 -19.10
CA ARG A 343 15.87 -2.71 -18.77
C ARG A 343 17.19 -3.31 -18.28
N GLY A 344 17.11 -4.39 -17.50
CA GLY A 344 18.27 -5.02 -16.88
C GLY A 344 18.65 -4.42 -15.53
N LEU A 345 17.94 -3.38 -15.06
CA LEU A 345 18.22 -2.70 -13.80
C LEU A 345 17.92 -3.59 -12.58
N CYS A 346 16.85 -4.41 -12.65
CA CYS A 346 16.40 -5.31 -11.59
C CYS A 346 15.97 -6.65 -12.21
N PRO A 347 16.91 -7.58 -12.46
CA PRO A 347 16.65 -8.82 -13.21
C PRO A 347 15.57 -9.72 -12.57
N MET A 348 15.52 -9.83 -11.24
CA MET A 348 14.52 -10.64 -10.56
C MET A 348 13.11 -10.05 -10.72
N ALA A 349 12.98 -8.74 -10.66
CA ALA A 349 11.72 -8.05 -10.92
C ALA A 349 11.25 -8.23 -12.37
N GLU A 350 12.16 -8.23 -13.33
CA GLU A 350 11.86 -8.46 -14.75
C GLU A 350 11.41 -9.89 -15.02
N GLU A 351 12.07 -10.86 -14.41
CA GLU A 351 11.69 -12.27 -14.47
C GLU A 351 10.31 -12.49 -13.83
N TYR A 352 10.11 -12.00 -12.60
CA TYR A 352 8.81 -12.04 -11.95
C TYR A 352 7.69 -11.47 -12.85
N TYR A 353 7.90 -10.28 -13.39
CA TYR A 353 6.92 -9.63 -14.27
C TYR A 353 6.60 -10.47 -15.51
N SER A 354 7.57 -11.18 -16.06
CA SER A 354 7.36 -12.01 -17.24
C SER A 354 6.38 -13.17 -17.01
N ARG A 355 6.23 -13.61 -15.75
CA ARG A 355 5.48 -14.81 -15.33
C ARG A 355 4.22 -14.51 -14.54
N ALA A 356 4.10 -13.33 -13.90
CA ALA A 356 3.07 -13.02 -12.92
C ALA A 356 1.67 -12.82 -13.50
N ILE A 357 0.66 -13.46 -12.89
CA ILE A 357 -0.78 -13.20 -13.09
C ILE A 357 -1.44 -13.11 -11.72
N SER A 358 -2.11 -11.99 -11.44
CA SER A 358 -2.97 -11.85 -10.25
C SER A 358 -4.37 -12.39 -10.58
N ILE A 359 -4.81 -13.35 -9.80
CA ILE A 359 -6.11 -14.00 -9.94
C ILE A 359 -7.11 -13.48 -8.91
N PRO A 360 -8.42 -13.74 -9.03
CA PRO A 360 -9.44 -13.21 -8.14
C PRO A 360 -9.13 -13.42 -6.66
N MET A 361 -9.12 -12.30 -5.88
CA MET A 361 -8.87 -12.31 -4.44
C MET A 361 -9.63 -11.15 -3.76
N PHE A 362 -10.82 -11.43 -3.24
CA PHE A 362 -11.64 -10.46 -2.50
C PHE A 362 -12.60 -11.18 -1.54
N PRO A 363 -13.03 -10.54 -0.43
CA PRO A 363 -13.74 -11.24 0.66
C PRO A 363 -15.11 -11.79 0.25
N LYS A 364 -15.76 -11.19 -0.76
CA LYS A 364 -17.09 -11.62 -1.25
C LYS A 364 -17.04 -12.77 -2.26
N LEU A 365 -15.84 -13.24 -2.64
CA LEU A 365 -15.67 -14.36 -3.57
C LEU A 365 -16.19 -15.66 -2.95
N ALA A 366 -17.18 -16.29 -3.58
CA ALA A 366 -17.80 -17.53 -3.09
C ALA A 366 -16.89 -18.75 -3.34
N ASN A 367 -17.08 -19.83 -2.58
CA ASN A 367 -16.24 -21.03 -2.73
C ASN A 367 -16.37 -21.68 -4.10
N ASP A 368 -17.57 -21.75 -4.65
CA ASP A 368 -17.81 -22.28 -5.99
C ASP A 368 -17.16 -21.43 -7.10
N GLU A 369 -17.06 -20.10 -6.88
CA GLU A 369 -16.30 -19.21 -7.77
C GLU A 369 -14.80 -19.46 -7.65
N VAL A 370 -14.26 -19.67 -6.43
CA VAL A 370 -12.85 -20.06 -6.20
C VAL A 370 -12.52 -21.39 -6.92
N GLU A 371 -13.38 -22.41 -6.73
CA GLU A 371 -13.20 -23.70 -7.39
C GLU A 371 -13.29 -23.60 -8.92
N TYR A 372 -14.15 -22.73 -9.42
CA TYR A 372 -14.24 -22.47 -10.86
C TYR A 372 -12.93 -21.85 -11.38
N VAL A 373 -12.39 -20.84 -10.69
CA VAL A 373 -11.08 -20.22 -11.02
C VAL A 373 -9.98 -21.29 -11.05
N ILE A 374 -9.90 -22.14 -10.02
CA ILE A 374 -8.93 -23.23 -9.92
C ILE A 374 -9.04 -24.17 -11.14
N ARG A 375 -10.23 -24.64 -11.46
CA ARG A 375 -10.45 -25.54 -12.61
C ARG A 375 -10.00 -24.93 -13.92
N LYS A 376 -10.31 -23.65 -14.15
CA LYS A 376 -9.96 -22.97 -15.40
C LYS A 376 -8.45 -22.74 -15.54
N ILE A 377 -7.78 -22.38 -14.44
CA ILE A 377 -6.31 -22.22 -14.43
C ILE A 377 -5.64 -23.57 -14.67
N LYS A 378 -6.05 -24.63 -13.97
CA LYS A 378 -5.53 -25.99 -14.19
C LYS A 378 -5.68 -26.44 -15.65
N LYS A 379 -6.82 -26.15 -16.27
CA LYS A 379 -7.05 -26.50 -17.66
C LYS A 379 -6.07 -25.80 -18.60
N VAL A 380 -5.95 -24.49 -18.54
CA VAL A 380 -5.13 -23.71 -19.48
C VAL A 380 -3.63 -23.93 -19.31
N VAL A 381 -3.19 -24.30 -18.10
CA VAL A 381 -1.75 -24.57 -17.83
C VAL A 381 -1.35 -25.98 -18.29
N ALA A 382 -2.32 -26.91 -18.39
CA ALA A 382 -2.08 -28.26 -18.90
C ALA A 382 -2.14 -28.37 -20.45
N GLU A 383 -2.68 -27.38 -21.13
CA GLU A 383 -2.72 -27.23 -22.61
C GLU A 383 -1.45 -26.54 -23.13
#